data_6286862cd40aa7a26bdb86f42132db96
#
_entry.id   6286862cd40aa7a26bdb86f42132db96
#
_cell.length_a   1.000
_cell.length_b   1.000
_cell.length_c   1.000
_cell.angle_alpha   90.00
_cell.angle_beta   90.00
_cell.angle_gamma   90.00
#
_symmetry.space_group_name_H-M   'P 1'
#
loop_
_entity.id
_entity.type
_entity.pdbx_description
1 polymer ?
#
loop_
_entity_poly.entity_id
_entity_poly.type
_entity_poly.pdbx_seq_one_letter_code
_entity_poly.pdbx_strand_id
1 'polypeptide(L)'
;MSPPPSPPTRNPAPDTAANPKYPGIRVTCNGNTLVARHVETRITEGGVFFPITPSTEGGELYQLAYATGELDVWGNQKIAVETEGEHAAQGGATAFAVTGKRVVNFTSGQGIAYAMEQYYHAPGKCSTMVLEVGARALTKHALNVHCGHDDVYAALDTGWTILFAKNAQQAADQAIILRKVNELALNPGMNVQDGMLTTHSERAWLAPEADLLREFLGAPDASIECPTPAQRELFGPRRRRVPAMMDLRHPILLGPVENQEHHMNGVAARRNQWNEPILAFLEEAYREFGELTGRRHHLLDCHRTDDAE
;
A
#
# COMPACT_ATOMS: atom_id res chain seq x y z
N MET A 1 -5.82 34.93 -2.94
CA MET A 1 -6.89 33.96 -2.63
C MET A 1 -7.04 33.10 -3.88
N SER A 2 -6.64 31.85 -3.82
CA SER A 2 -6.89 30.90 -4.91
C SER A 2 -8.40 30.62 -4.96
N PRO A 3 -8.98 30.36 -6.15
CA PRO A 3 -10.40 30.01 -6.24
C PRO A 3 -10.67 28.69 -5.49
N PRO A 4 -11.87 28.51 -4.93
CA PRO A 4 -12.24 27.28 -4.26
C PRO A 4 -12.16 26.10 -5.24
N PRO A 5 -11.78 24.89 -4.79
CA PRO A 5 -11.76 23.70 -5.63
C PRO A 5 -13.16 23.45 -6.20
N SER A 6 -13.21 23.04 -7.45
CA SER A 6 -14.44 22.65 -8.13
C SER A 6 -15.14 21.52 -7.35
N PRO A 7 -16.48 21.50 -7.26
CA PRO A 7 -17.19 20.41 -6.60
C PRO A 7 -16.87 19.07 -7.24
N PRO A 8 -16.86 17.97 -6.46
CA PRO A 8 -16.55 16.65 -6.98
C PRO A 8 -17.52 16.29 -8.10
N THR A 9 -16.97 15.94 -9.26
CA THR A 9 -17.75 15.54 -10.41
C THR A 9 -18.52 14.25 -10.10
N ARG A 10 -19.79 14.22 -10.49
CA ARG A 10 -20.69 13.06 -10.42
C ARG A 10 -19.95 11.79 -10.87
N ASN A 11 -20.11 10.69 -10.12
CA ASN A 11 -19.65 9.38 -10.60
C ASN A 11 -20.24 9.13 -11.99
N PRO A 12 -19.44 8.93 -13.04
CA PRO A 12 -19.98 8.65 -14.36
C PRO A 12 -20.88 7.41 -14.30
N ALA A 13 -22.00 7.45 -15.02
CA ALA A 13 -22.89 6.29 -15.16
C ALA A 13 -22.06 5.07 -15.61
N PRO A 14 -22.42 3.84 -15.18
CA PRO A 14 -21.71 2.66 -15.61
C PRO A 14 -21.81 2.57 -17.13
N ASP A 15 -20.70 2.82 -17.83
CA ASP A 15 -20.56 2.47 -19.22
C ASP A 15 -20.73 0.96 -19.32
N THR A 16 -21.66 0.50 -20.16
CA THR A 16 -21.79 -0.91 -20.54
C THR A 16 -20.60 -1.26 -21.45
N ALA A 17 -19.41 -1.19 -20.89
CA ALA A 17 -18.17 -1.48 -21.57
C ALA A 17 -18.10 -2.98 -21.89
N ALA A 18 -17.45 -3.29 -23.02
CA ALA A 18 -17.01 -4.61 -23.41
C ALA A 18 -16.48 -5.43 -22.21
N ASN A 19 -16.64 -6.76 -22.23
CA ASN A 19 -16.14 -7.64 -21.19
C ASN A 19 -14.71 -7.24 -20.79
N PRO A 20 -14.45 -6.96 -19.51
CA PRO A 20 -13.13 -6.53 -19.06
C PRO A 20 -12.09 -7.59 -19.38
N LYS A 21 -10.83 -7.17 -19.62
CA LYS A 21 -9.74 -8.09 -19.94
C LYS A 21 -9.47 -9.07 -18.79
N TYR A 22 -9.63 -8.60 -17.57
CA TYR A 22 -9.40 -9.35 -16.33
C TYR A 22 -10.61 -9.24 -15.39
N PRO A 23 -11.67 -10.03 -15.61
CA PRO A 23 -12.91 -9.96 -14.82
C PRO A 23 -12.72 -10.43 -13.37
N GLY A 24 -11.65 -11.16 -13.06
CA GLY A 24 -11.39 -11.77 -11.77
C GLY A 24 -11.85 -13.23 -11.67
N ILE A 25 -11.20 -13.97 -10.79
CA ILE A 25 -11.49 -15.36 -10.48
C ILE A 25 -12.41 -15.40 -9.26
N ARG A 26 -13.61 -16.00 -9.39
CA ARG A 26 -14.55 -16.07 -8.26
C ARG A 26 -14.00 -16.98 -7.16
N VAL A 27 -13.91 -16.44 -5.95
CA VAL A 27 -13.48 -17.14 -4.73
C VAL A 27 -14.45 -16.84 -3.59
N THR A 28 -14.53 -17.75 -2.60
CA THR A 28 -15.23 -17.50 -1.33
C THR A 28 -14.21 -17.49 -0.23
N CYS A 29 -14.03 -16.35 0.41
CA CYS A 29 -13.06 -16.16 1.48
C CYS A 29 -13.38 -14.88 2.27
N ASN A 30 -12.65 -14.66 3.36
CA ASN A 30 -12.68 -13.40 4.11
C ASN A 30 -11.70 -12.34 3.53
N GLY A 31 -11.71 -11.15 4.12
CA GLY A 31 -10.88 -10.03 3.65
C GLY A 31 -9.38 -10.28 3.84
N ASN A 32 -8.95 -10.87 4.95
CA ASN A 32 -7.54 -11.22 5.17
C ASN A 32 -7.03 -12.20 4.12
N THR A 33 -7.80 -13.25 3.85
CA THR A 33 -7.44 -14.23 2.82
C THR A 33 -7.40 -13.58 1.43
N LEU A 34 -8.37 -12.72 1.10
CA LEU A 34 -8.39 -12.07 -0.22
C LEU A 34 -7.17 -11.18 -0.42
N VAL A 35 -6.82 -10.35 0.57
CA VAL A 35 -5.66 -9.45 0.51
C VAL A 35 -4.34 -10.21 0.61
N ALA A 36 -4.16 -11.02 1.66
CA ALA A 36 -2.88 -11.68 1.88
C ALA A 36 -2.62 -12.81 0.88
N ARG A 37 -3.57 -13.78 0.76
CA ARG A 37 -3.35 -14.99 -0.06
C ARG A 37 -3.48 -14.74 -1.55
N HIS A 38 -4.48 -13.93 -1.95
CA HIS A 38 -4.75 -13.73 -3.38
C HIS A 38 -4.04 -12.50 -3.97
N VAL A 39 -3.48 -11.60 -3.14
CA VAL A 39 -2.71 -10.45 -3.61
C VAL A 39 -1.27 -10.50 -3.08
N GLU A 40 -1.03 -10.24 -1.79
CA GLU A 40 0.29 -9.93 -1.27
C GLU A 40 1.31 -11.08 -1.42
N THR A 41 0.91 -12.33 -1.15
CA THR A 41 1.79 -13.49 -1.38
C THR A 41 2.17 -13.67 -2.85
N ARG A 42 1.44 -13.09 -3.77
CA ARG A 42 1.66 -13.25 -5.22
C ARG A 42 2.46 -12.11 -5.84
N ILE A 43 2.60 -10.97 -5.13
CA ILE A 43 3.27 -9.78 -5.68
C ILE A 43 4.46 -9.31 -4.86
N THR A 44 4.74 -9.91 -3.70
CA THR A 44 5.82 -9.51 -2.79
C THR A 44 6.85 -10.60 -2.59
N GLU A 45 8.08 -10.17 -2.32
CA GLU A 45 9.25 -11.02 -2.05
C GLU A 45 9.56 -11.08 -0.55
N GLY A 46 8.95 -10.21 0.27
CA GLY A 46 9.11 -10.18 1.72
C GLY A 46 7.81 -9.91 2.46
N GLY A 47 7.61 -10.65 3.55
CA GLY A 47 6.64 -10.35 4.61
C GLY A 47 7.39 -10.19 5.91
N VAL A 48 7.27 -9.03 6.55
CA VAL A 48 7.89 -8.77 7.87
C VAL A 48 6.79 -8.26 8.77
N PHE A 49 6.40 -9.02 9.77
CA PHE A 49 5.20 -8.74 10.56
C PHE A 49 5.32 -9.25 12.00
N PHE A 50 4.40 -8.81 12.84
CA PHE A 50 4.12 -9.34 14.16
C PHE A 50 2.61 -9.62 14.29
N PRO A 51 2.20 -10.82 14.77
CA PRO A 51 0.79 -11.21 14.82
C PRO A 51 -0.03 -10.31 15.75
N ILE A 52 -1.07 -9.70 15.23
CA ILE A 52 -2.02 -8.89 15.99
C ILE A 52 -3.42 -8.95 15.37
N THR A 53 -4.45 -9.30 16.16
CA THR A 53 -5.84 -9.35 15.74
C THR A 53 -6.37 -7.95 15.40
N PRO A 54 -7.10 -7.75 14.28
CA PRO A 54 -7.63 -8.75 13.35
C PRO A 54 -6.78 -9.04 12.09
N SER A 55 -5.53 -8.63 12.03
CA SER A 55 -4.66 -8.85 10.86
C SER A 55 -3.76 -10.09 10.95
N THR A 56 -3.81 -10.84 12.06
CA THR A 56 -2.99 -12.04 12.32
C THR A 56 -3.00 -13.03 11.15
N GLU A 57 -4.17 -13.37 10.64
CA GLU A 57 -4.34 -14.32 9.53
C GLU A 57 -3.55 -13.89 8.28
N GLY A 58 -3.40 -12.58 8.02
CA GLY A 58 -2.62 -12.08 6.90
C GLY A 58 -1.15 -12.52 6.97
N GLY A 59 -0.53 -12.36 8.16
CA GLY A 59 0.83 -12.83 8.42
C GLY A 59 0.96 -14.35 8.36
N GLU A 60 0.02 -15.08 8.96
CA GLU A 60 0.00 -16.56 8.94
C GLU A 60 -0.09 -17.13 7.52
N LEU A 61 -0.93 -16.55 6.66
CA LEU A 61 -1.05 -16.95 5.25
C LEU A 61 0.22 -16.63 4.46
N TYR A 62 0.88 -15.53 4.79
CA TYR A 62 2.16 -15.19 4.17
C TYR A 62 3.24 -16.17 4.59
N GLN A 63 3.31 -16.51 5.87
CA GLN A 63 4.25 -17.47 6.43
C GLN A 63 4.03 -18.88 5.84
N LEU A 64 2.77 -19.28 5.66
CA LEU A 64 2.42 -20.54 4.98
C LEU A 64 2.94 -20.57 3.55
N ALA A 65 2.74 -19.50 2.77
CA ALA A 65 3.23 -19.40 1.40
C ALA A 65 4.76 -19.47 1.31
N TYR A 66 5.47 -18.88 2.28
CA TYR A 66 6.92 -19.01 2.41
C TYR A 66 7.32 -20.44 2.76
N ALA A 67 6.71 -21.06 3.78
CA ALA A 67 7.04 -22.40 4.25
C ALA A 67 6.80 -23.49 3.19
N THR A 68 5.80 -23.29 2.32
CA THR A 68 5.50 -24.19 1.21
C THR A 68 6.30 -23.91 -0.07
N GLY A 69 7.19 -22.92 -0.04
CA GLY A 69 8.07 -22.58 -1.18
C GLY A 69 7.33 -21.94 -2.36
N GLU A 70 6.18 -21.32 -2.14
CA GLU A 70 5.43 -20.66 -3.20
C GLU A 70 6.21 -19.45 -3.75
N LEU A 71 6.23 -19.33 -5.06
CA LEU A 71 6.84 -18.19 -5.74
C LEU A 71 5.83 -17.07 -5.99
N ASP A 72 6.30 -15.85 -6.19
CA ASP A 72 5.46 -14.76 -6.68
C ASP A 72 5.13 -14.95 -8.17
N VAL A 73 4.32 -14.06 -8.76
CA VAL A 73 3.91 -14.19 -10.18
C VAL A 73 5.06 -13.95 -11.16
N TRP A 74 6.21 -13.46 -10.72
CA TRP A 74 7.45 -13.33 -11.53
C TRP A 74 8.45 -14.45 -11.29
N GLY A 75 8.14 -15.39 -10.41
CA GLY A 75 9.00 -16.55 -10.11
C GLY A 75 10.04 -16.28 -9.01
N ASN A 76 9.91 -15.21 -8.25
CA ASN A 76 10.82 -14.91 -7.15
C ASN A 76 10.43 -15.69 -5.88
N GLN A 77 11.44 -16.07 -5.11
CA GLN A 77 11.27 -16.64 -3.78
C GLN A 77 10.83 -15.59 -2.78
N LYS A 78 10.14 -16.04 -1.73
CA LYS A 78 9.70 -15.21 -0.60
C LYS A 78 10.60 -15.37 0.61
N ILE A 79 10.55 -14.36 1.48
CA ILE A 79 11.07 -14.42 2.85
C ILE A 79 9.93 -13.98 3.77
N ALA A 80 9.68 -14.75 4.83
CA ALA A 80 8.76 -14.36 5.89
C ALA A 80 9.55 -14.24 7.20
N VAL A 81 9.38 -13.12 7.89
CA VAL A 81 10.04 -12.84 9.17
C VAL A 81 8.98 -12.40 10.16
N GLU A 82 8.80 -13.19 11.21
CA GLU A 82 8.05 -12.78 12.40
C GLU A 82 9.03 -12.19 13.40
N THR A 83 8.73 -11.02 13.91
CA THR A 83 9.61 -10.26 14.82
C THR A 83 9.10 -10.33 16.26
N GLU A 84 9.83 -9.72 17.19
CA GLU A 84 9.42 -9.68 18.61
C GLU A 84 8.35 -8.61 18.90
N GLY A 85 8.00 -7.78 17.93
CA GLY A 85 6.98 -6.75 18.07
C GLY A 85 6.82 -5.90 16.81
N GLU A 86 5.77 -5.08 16.79
CA GLU A 86 5.37 -4.30 15.61
C GLU A 86 6.37 -3.22 15.24
N HIS A 87 7.10 -2.66 16.22
CA HIS A 87 8.15 -1.68 15.96
C HIS A 87 9.27 -2.30 15.10
N ALA A 88 9.76 -3.49 15.49
CA ALA A 88 10.77 -4.21 14.74
C ALA A 88 10.24 -4.71 13.40
N ALA A 89 8.98 -5.15 13.34
CA ALA A 89 8.32 -5.54 12.09
C ALA A 89 8.31 -4.39 11.09
N GLN A 90 7.90 -3.21 11.51
CA GLN A 90 7.85 -2.03 10.65
C GLN A 90 9.24 -1.56 10.21
N GLY A 91 10.21 -1.53 11.14
CA GLY A 91 11.61 -1.20 10.82
C GLY A 91 12.22 -2.20 9.84
N GLY A 92 11.99 -3.50 10.07
CA GLY A 92 12.43 -4.58 9.20
C GLY A 92 11.81 -4.51 7.79
N ALA A 93 10.50 -4.24 7.70
CA ALA A 93 9.82 -4.07 6.41
C ALA A 93 10.38 -2.85 5.64
N THR A 94 10.62 -1.73 6.32
CA THR A 94 11.25 -0.55 5.70
C THR A 94 12.67 -0.88 5.20
N ALA A 95 13.47 -1.58 6.01
CA ALA A 95 14.81 -2.01 5.64
C ALA A 95 14.79 -2.97 4.43
N PHE A 96 13.84 -3.91 4.40
CA PHE A 96 13.67 -4.82 3.28
C PHE A 96 13.30 -4.08 1.99
N ALA A 97 12.37 -3.11 2.05
CA ALA A 97 11.95 -2.33 0.90
C ALA A 97 13.11 -1.55 0.25
N VAL A 98 14.01 -0.96 1.05
CA VAL A 98 15.15 -0.18 0.52
C VAL A 98 16.24 -1.06 -0.13
N THR A 99 16.15 -2.38 -0.05
CA THR A 99 16.98 -3.31 -0.83
C THR A 99 16.51 -3.50 -2.27
N GLY A 100 15.41 -2.87 -2.66
CA GLY A 100 14.84 -2.97 -4.02
C GLY A 100 13.89 -4.15 -4.20
N LYS A 101 13.22 -4.56 -3.13
CA LYS A 101 12.28 -5.68 -3.10
C LYS A 101 10.89 -5.22 -2.67
N ARG A 102 9.87 -5.89 -3.16
CA ARG A 102 8.48 -5.69 -2.69
C ARG A 102 8.31 -6.37 -1.33
N VAL A 103 7.77 -5.63 -0.39
CA VAL A 103 7.52 -6.12 0.97
C VAL A 103 6.14 -5.70 1.46
N VAL A 104 5.57 -6.53 2.32
CA VAL A 104 4.33 -6.25 3.05
C VAL A 104 4.55 -6.42 4.55
N ASN A 105 3.83 -5.65 5.34
CA ASN A 105 3.62 -5.83 6.78
C ASN A 105 2.11 -5.89 7.04
N PHE A 106 1.70 -6.64 8.05
CA PHE A 106 0.31 -6.77 8.51
C PHE A 106 0.23 -6.30 9.96
N THR A 107 -0.66 -5.33 10.25
CA THR A 107 -0.78 -4.78 11.61
C THR A 107 -2.18 -4.27 11.91
N SER A 108 -2.38 -3.79 13.12
CA SER A 108 -3.66 -3.34 13.67
C SER A 108 -3.48 -2.57 14.98
N GLY A 109 -4.40 -1.69 15.35
CA GLY A 109 -4.58 -1.17 16.69
C GLY A 109 -3.30 -0.65 17.37
N GLN A 110 -3.01 -1.21 18.54
CA GLN A 110 -1.81 -0.86 19.32
C GLN A 110 -0.51 -1.13 18.56
N GLY A 111 -0.48 -2.05 17.61
CA GLY A 111 0.67 -2.28 16.75
C GLY A 111 1.02 -1.05 15.91
N ILE A 112 0.01 -0.31 15.42
CA ILE A 112 0.24 0.98 14.75
C ILE A 112 0.87 1.97 15.73
N ALA A 113 0.28 2.11 16.92
CA ALA A 113 0.79 3.05 17.93
C ALA A 113 2.22 2.68 18.38
N TYR A 114 2.51 1.38 18.54
CA TYR A 114 3.84 0.91 18.96
C TYR A 114 4.91 1.14 17.88
N ALA A 115 4.55 1.04 16.60
CA ALA A 115 5.47 1.23 15.48
C ALA A 115 5.60 2.70 15.01
N MET A 116 4.97 3.65 15.69
CA MET A 116 4.83 5.06 15.24
C MET A 116 6.16 5.71 14.83
N GLU A 117 7.23 5.49 15.57
CA GLU A 117 8.55 6.03 15.23
C GLU A 117 8.99 5.62 13.82
N GLN A 118 8.73 4.37 13.44
CA GLN A 118 9.14 3.82 12.15
C GLN A 118 8.34 4.41 10.98
N TYR A 119 7.10 4.84 11.20
CA TYR A 119 6.30 5.43 10.13
C TYR A 119 6.86 6.76 9.66
N TYR A 120 7.37 7.60 10.56
CA TYR A 120 8.01 8.86 10.17
C TYR A 120 9.29 8.68 9.36
N HIS A 121 10.00 7.55 9.55
CA HIS A 121 11.24 7.26 8.82
C HIS A 121 11.00 6.79 7.37
N ALA A 122 9.96 6.01 7.13
CA ALA A 122 9.76 5.32 5.86
C ALA A 122 9.61 6.23 4.64
N PRO A 123 8.84 7.35 4.69
CA PRO A 123 8.75 8.28 3.56
C PRO A 123 10.09 8.92 3.21
N GLY A 124 10.86 9.35 4.22
CA GLY A 124 12.19 9.95 4.04
C GLY A 124 13.20 9.00 3.39
N LYS A 125 13.00 7.69 3.55
CA LYS A 125 13.83 6.64 2.94
C LYS A 125 13.33 6.20 1.56
N CYS A 126 12.31 6.87 1.00
CA CYS A 126 11.70 6.49 -0.28
C CYS A 126 11.23 5.04 -0.31
N SER A 127 10.77 4.50 0.84
CA SER A 127 10.24 3.15 0.95
C SER A 127 8.98 3.00 0.12
N THR A 128 8.86 1.89 -0.61
CA THR A 128 7.68 1.58 -1.46
C THR A 128 6.79 0.50 -0.85
N MET A 129 6.99 0.19 0.44
CA MET A 129 6.23 -0.85 1.11
C MET A 129 4.74 -0.55 1.21
N VAL A 130 3.95 -1.61 1.34
CA VAL A 130 2.55 -1.53 1.74
C VAL A 130 2.39 -2.12 3.13
N LEU A 131 1.62 -1.41 3.97
CA LEU A 131 1.15 -1.86 5.27
C LEU A 131 -0.33 -2.23 5.12
N GLU A 132 -0.65 -3.50 5.31
CA GLU A 132 -2.02 -4.00 5.33
C GLU A 132 -2.57 -3.87 6.76
N VAL A 133 -3.60 -3.06 6.92
CA VAL A 133 -4.17 -2.73 8.21
C VAL A 133 -5.56 -3.34 8.36
N GLY A 134 -5.74 -4.22 9.34
CA GLY A 134 -7.05 -4.58 9.88
C GLY A 134 -7.40 -3.58 10.99
N ALA A 135 -8.07 -2.47 10.65
CA ALA A 135 -8.32 -1.40 11.60
C ALA A 135 -9.16 -1.86 12.78
N ARG A 136 -8.77 -1.50 13.99
CA ARG A 136 -9.54 -1.73 15.22
C ARG A 136 -9.47 -0.52 16.14
N ALA A 137 -10.42 -0.45 17.08
CA ALA A 137 -10.39 0.59 18.10
C ALA A 137 -9.15 0.43 18.99
N LEU A 138 -8.48 1.53 19.30
CA LEU A 138 -7.41 1.54 20.30
C LEU A 138 -7.97 1.15 21.68
N THR A 139 -7.26 0.28 22.37
CA THR A 139 -7.63 -0.18 23.72
C THR A 139 -7.68 1.02 24.68
N LYS A 140 -8.81 1.16 25.37
CA LYS A 140 -9.01 2.09 26.48
C LYS A 140 -9.02 1.28 27.80
N HIS A 141 -10.21 1.06 28.38
CA HIS A 141 -10.36 0.21 29.56
C HIS A 141 -10.47 -1.29 29.22
N ALA A 142 -10.80 -1.63 27.97
CA ALA A 142 -10.91 -2.99 27.47
C ALA A 142 -10.47 -3.08 26.01
N LEU A 143 -10.04 -4.26 25.58
CA LEU A 143 -9.71 -4.55 24.20
C LEU A 143 -10.99 -4.60 23.35
N ASN A 144 -10.97 -3.94 22.20
CA ASN A 144 -12.01 -4.06 21.19
C ASN A 144 -11.35 -4.35 19.83
N VAL A 145 -11.69 -5.49 19.24
CA VAL A 145 -11.12 -5.94 17.95
C VAL A 145 -11.90 -5.46 16.72
N HIS A 146 -13.06 -4.78 16.94
CA HIS A 146 -13.82 -4.18 15.87
C HIS A 146 -13.26 -2.80 15.50
N CYS A 147 -13.57 -2.36 14.29
CA CYS A 147 -13.06 -1.13 13.74
C CYS A 147 -13.51 0.10 14.55
N GLY A 148 -12.57 1.02 14.79
CA GLY A 148 -12.79 2.34 15.37
C GLY A 148 -12.07 3.44 14.60
N HIS A 149 -11.14 3.09 13.69
CA HIS A 149 -10.27 3.95 12.89
C HIS A 149 -9.33 4.88 13.67
N ASP A 150 -9.47 4.99 14.99
CA ASP A 150 -8.61 5.83 15.84
C ASP A 150 -7.15 5.36 15.86
N ASP A 151 -6.91 4.09 15.57
CA ASP A 151 -5.57 3.53 15.33
C ASP A 151 -4.93 4.10 14.06
N VAL A 152 -5.64 4.10 12.94
CA VAL A 152 -5.14 4.65 11.67
C VAL A 152 -5.03 6.16 11.72
N TYR A 153 -5.99 6.83 12.36
CA TYR A 153 -5.97 8.28 12.50
C TYR A 153 -4.77 8.79 13.31
N ALA A 154 -4.22 7.98 14.20
CA ALA A 154 -2.98 8.31 14.90
C ALA A 154 -1.77 8.43 13.93
N ALA A 155 -1.84 7.84 12.74
CA ALA A 155 -0.76 7.83 11.75
C ALA A 155 -0.96 8.82 10.58
N LEU A 156 -2.01 9.66 10.58
CA LEU A 156 -2.36 10.52 9.44
C LEU A 156 -1.27 11.53 9.06
N ASP A 157 -0.48 12.00 10.00
CA ASP A 157 0.56 13.02 9.78
C ASP A 157 1.96 12.44 9.46
N THR A 158 2.07 11.11 9.32
CA THR A 158 3.35 10.44 9.08
C THR A 158 3.86 10.52 7.65
N GLY A 159 3.05 11.04 6.73
CA GLY A 159 3.42 11.22 5.31
C GLY A 159 3.16 10.00 4.42
N TRP A 160 2.45 8.99 4.92
CA TRP A 160 2.03 7.82 4.16
C TRP A 160 0.81 8.12 3.29
N THR A 161 0.68 7.43 2.16
CA THR A 161 -0.56 7.37 1.40
C THR A 161 -1.50 6.39 2.07
N ILE A 162 -2.68 6.83 2.53
CA ILE A 162 -3.61 5.98 3.28
C ILE A 162 -4.91 5.84 2.48
N LEU A 163 -5.29 4.59 2.16
CA LEU A 163 -6.52 4.26 1.47
C LEU A 163 -7.43 3.43 2.37
N PHE A 164 -8.68 3.87 2.54
CA PHE A 164 -9.71 3.16 3.29
C PHE A 164 -10.61 2.37 2.34
N ALA A 165 -10.77 1.08 2.58
CA ALA A 165 -11.59 0.19 1.78
C ALA A 165 -12.97 -0.02 2.42
N LYS A 166 -14.03 0.13 1.64
CA LYS A 166 -15.42 -0.10 2.08
C LYS A 166 -15.79 -1.59 2.23
N ASN A 167 -15.02 -2.48 1.64
CA ASN A 167 -15.22 -3.94 1.70
C ASN A 167 -13.95 -4.67 1.26
N ALA A 168 -13.94 -6.00 1.39
CA ALA A 168 -12.77 -6.83 1.07
C ALA A 168 -12.36 -6.76 -0.42
N GLN A 169 -13.31 -6.63 -1.36
CA GLN A 169 -12.95 -6.46 -2.78
C GLN A 169 -12.16 -5.18 -3.01
N GLN A 170 -12.62 -4.08 -2.45
CA GLN A 170 -11.89 -2.82 -2.57
C GLN A 170 -10.54 -2.88 -1.86
N ALA A 171 -10.44 -3.56 -0.69
CA ALA A 171 -9.17 -3.76 -0.02
C ALA A 171 -8.15 -4.51 -0.89
N ALA A 172 -8.57 -5.58 -1.55
CA ALA A 172 -7.71 -6.34 -2.45
C ALA A 172 -7.31 -5.54 -3.71
N ASP A 173 -8.25 -4.82 -4.30
CA ASP A 173 -7.98 -3.97 -5.46
C ASP A 173 -7.05 -2.80 -5.08
N GLN A 174 -7.27 -2.18 -3.92
CA GLN A 174 -6.42 -1.10 -3.39
C GLN A 174 -5.01 -1.58 -3.03
N ALA A 175 -4.83 -2.81 -2.52
CA ALA A 175 -3.51 -3.39 -2.30
C ALA A 175 -2.65 -3.36 -3.58
N ILE A 176 -3.26 -3.71 -4.72
CA ILE A 176 -2.60 -3.71 -6.04
C ILE A 176 -2.37 -2.27 -6.52
N ILE A 177 -3.38 -1.41 -6.44
CA ILE A 177 -3.33 -0.02 -6.91
C ILE A 177 -2.31 0.78 -6.09
N LEU A 178 -2.38 0.68 -4.76
CA LEU A 178 -1.48 1.38 -3.85
C LEU A 178 -0.02 0.96 -4.07
N ARG A 179 0.22 -0.32 -4.33
CA ARG A 179 1.57 -0.83 -4.68
C ARG A 179 2.14 -0.09 -5.89
N LYS A 180 1.37 0.04 -6.96
CA LYS A 180 1.78 0.79 -8.16
C LYS A 180 2.07 2.26 -7.85
N VAL A 181 1.18 2.92 -7.11
CA VAL A 181 1.33 4.32 -6.73
C VAL A 181 2.58 4.54 -5.87
N ASN A 182 2.79 3.68 -4.88
CA ASN A 182 3.96 3.73 -4.00
C ASN A 182 5.27 3.59 -4.79
N GLU A 183 5.30 2.71 -5.77
CA GLU A 183 6.47 2.50 -6.64
C GLU A 183 6.72 3.68 -7.59
N LEU A 184 5.67 4.33 -8.08
CA LEU A 184 5.80 5.54 -8.89
C LEU A 184 6.24 6.76 -8.06
N ALA A 185 5.66 6.92 -6.87
CA ALA A 185 5.93 8.05 -5.99
C ALA A 185 7.18 7.88 -5.13
N LEU A 186 7.69 6.65 -4.94
CA LEU A 186 8.68 6.29 -3.91
C LEU A 186 8.21 6.75 -2.52
N ASN A 187 6.98 6.37 -2.18
CA ASN A 187 6.31 6.67 -0.92
C ASN A 187 5.65 5.40 -0.37
N PRO A 188 5.68 5.16 0.95
CA PRO A 188 4.96 4.03 1.53
C PRO A 188 3.45 4.28 1.59
N GLY A 189 2.66 3.21 1.70
CA GLY A 189 1.22 3.33 1.82
C GLY A 189 0.59 2.33 2.79
N MET A 190 -0.54 2.74 3.36
CA MET A 190 -1.39 1.92 4.21
C MET A 190 -2.69 1.60 3.48
N ASN A 191 -3.01 0.33 3.37
CA ASN A 191 -4.28 -0.17 2.86
C ASN A 191 -5.13 -0.65 4.03
N VAL A 192 -6.27 0.00 4.26
CA VAL A 192 -7.05 -0.14 5.49
C VAL A 192 -8.37 -0.82 5.22
N GLN A 193 -8.64 -1.94 5.89
CA GLN A 193 -9.93 -2.61 5.91
C GLN A 193 -10.47 -2.70 7.34
N ASP A 194 -11.80 -2.72 7.49
CA ASP A 194 -12.45 -2.81 8.79
C ASP A 194 -12.16 -4.14 9.49
N GLY A 195 -11.67 -4.05 10.72
CA GLY A 195 -11.46 -5.20 11.58
C GLY A 195 -12.76 -5.94 11.87
N MET A 196 -12.72 -7.26 11.80
CA MET A 196 -13.81 -8.23 11.98
C MET A 196 -14.90 -8.17 10.89
N LEU A 197 -15.44 -6.99 10.57
CA LEU A 197 -16.51 -6.87 9.56
C LEU A 197 -16.02 -7.18 8.14
N THR A 198 -14.81 -6.74 7.79
CA THR A 198 -14.22 -6.98 6.47
C THR A 198 -13.19 -8.09 6.54
N THR A 199 -12.30 -8.04 7.54
CA THR A 199 -11.18 -8.97 7.67
C THR A 199 -11.61 -10.42 7.84
N HIS A 200 -12.74 -10.71 8.50
CA HIS A 200 -13.17 -12.07 8.89
C HIS A 200 -14.51 -12.50 8.30
N SER A 201 -15.25 -11.61 7.61
CA SER A 201 -16.52 -12.00 6.99
C SER A 201 -16.30 -12.69 5.65
N GLU A 202 -16.71 -13.95 5.55
CA GLU A 202 -16.64 -14.72 4.31
C GLU A 202 -17.75 -14.32 3.34
N ARG A 203 -17.34 -14.00 2.11
CA ARG A 203 -18.25 -13.69 0.99
C ARG A 203 -17.63 -14.12 -0.33
N ALA A 204 -18.41 -14.02 -1.40
CA ALA A 204 -17.92 -14.23 -2.76
C ALA A 204 -17.24 -12.96 -3.27
N TRP A 205 -16.00 -13.09 -3.72
CA TRP A 205 -15.15 -12.03 -4.25
C TRP A 205 -14.52 -12.43 -5.58
N LEU A 206 -13.83 -11.50 -6.20
CA LEU A 206 -13.06 -11.67 -7.43
C LEU A 206 -11.57 -11.54 -7.13
N ALA A 207 -10.87 -12.66 -7.03
CA ALA A 207 -9.41 -12.67 -6.90
C ALA A 207 -8.76 -12.25 -8.23
N PRO A 208 -7.62 -11.53 -8.21
CA PRO A 208 -6.95 -11.10 -9.43
C PRO A 208 -6.31 -12.27 -10.17
N GLU A 209 -6.35 -12.24 -11.50
CA GLU A 209 -5.57 -13.14 -12.36
C GLU A 209 -4.07 -12.83 -12.25
N ALA A 210 -3.22 -13.83 -12.44
CA ALA A 210 -1.77 -13.63 -12.43
C ALA A 210 -1.32 -12.64 -13.52
N ASP A 211 -1.98 -12.67 -14.66
CA ASP A 211 -1.65 -11.80 -15.78
C ASP A 211 -2.08 -10.35 -15.53
N LEU A 212 -3.18 -10.11 -14.81
CA LEU A 212 -3.51 -8.78 -14.31
C LEU A 212 -2.38 -8.22 -13.43
N LEU A 213 -1.92 -9.01 -12.47
CA LEU A 213 -0.84 -8.60 -11.56
C LEU A 213 0.47 -8.27 -12.32
N ARG A 214 0.81 -9.10 -13.32
CA ARG A 214 2.00 -8.86 -14.17
C ARG A 214 1.87 -7.62 -15.03
N GLU A 215 0.74 -7.43 -15.69
CA GLU A 215 0.51 -6.32 -16.61
C GLU A 215 0.39 -4.99 -15.87
N PHE A 216 -0.42 -4.94 -14.83
CA PHE A 216 -0.69 -3.71 -14.10
C PHE A 216 0.52 -3.24 -13.26
N LEU A 217 1.20 -4.16 -12.56
CA LEU A 217 2.33 -3.80 -11.70
C LEU A 217 3.67 -3.79 -12.45
N GLY A 218 3.88 -4.71 -13.39
CA GLY A 218 5.21 -4.97 -13.94
C GLY A 218 6.17 -5.60 -12.93
N ALA A 219 7.29 -6.14 -13.41
CA ALA A 219 8.30 -6.75 -12.55
C ALA A 219 9.02 -5.70 -11.68
N PRO A 220 9.40 -6.02 -10.42
CA PRO A 220 10.01 -5.06 -9.51
C PRO A 220 11.38 -4.56 -10.00
N ASP A 221 12.10 -5.35 -10.80
CA ASP A 221 13.38 -5.02 -11.39
C ASP A 221 13.29 -4.39 -12.79
N ALA A 222 12.09 -4.27 -13.36
CA ALA A 222 11.88 -3.63 -14.65
C ALA A 222 12.38 -2.18 -14.66
N SER A 223 13.04 -1.79 -15.74
CA SER A 223 13.46 -0.41 -15.92
C SER A 223 12.28 0.46 -16.38
N ILE A 224 12.00 1.53 -15.64
CA ILE A 224 10.99 2.53 -15.97
C ILE A 224 11.62 3.91 -16.16
N GLU A 225 10.95 4.79 -16.88
CA GLU A 225 11.30 6.21 -16.89
C GLU A 225 11.02 6.81 -15.51
N CYS A 226 11.90 7.70 -15.05
CA CYS A 226 11.68 8.41 -13.80
C CYS A 226 10.49 9.36 -13.94
N PRO A 227 9.38 9.14 -13.20
CA PRO A 227 8.13 9.86 -13.45
C PRO A 227 8.17 11.34 -13.04
N THR A 228 9.11 11.74 -12.18
CA THR A 228 9.22 13.13 -11.69
C THR A 228 10.61 13.72 -11.92
N PRO A 229 10.74 15.06 -11.97
CA PRO A 229 12.04 15.71 -12.04
C PRO A 229 12.96 15.33 -10.88
N ALA A 230 12.45 15.29 -9.64
CA ALA A 230 13.25 14.93 -8.47
C ALA A 230 13.83 13.51 -8.57
N GLN A 231 13.05 12.57 -9.11
CA GLN A 231 13.57 11.21 -9.34
C GLN A 231 14.62 11.16 -10.44
N ARG A 232 14.49 12.01 -11.49
CA ARG A 232 15.52 12.12 -12.53
C ARG A 232 16.84 12.68 -12.01
N GLU A 233 16.80 13.61 -11.09
CA GLU A 233 18.01 14.12 -10.41
C GLU A 233 18.69 13.02 -9.58
N LEU A 234 17.91 12.20 -8.91
CA LEU A 234 18.45 11.16 -8.02
C LEU A 234 18.95 9.91 -8.77
N PHE A 235 18.24 9.47 -9.80
CA PHE A 235 18.48 8.18 -10.49
C PHE A 235 18.90 8.31 -11.97
N GLY A 236 18.89 9.51 -12.52
CA GLY A 236 19.00 9.71 -13.97
C GLY A 236 17.65 9.52 -14.68
N PRO A 237 17.62 9.41 -16.01
CA PRO A 237 16.38 9.37 -16.79
C PRO A 237 15.54 8.11 -16.55
N ARG A 238 16.14 7.03 -16.12
CA ARG A 238 15.51 5.74 -15.87
C ARG A 238 15.99 5.13 -14.57
N ARG A 239 15.13 4.34 -13.93
CA ARG A 239 15.44 3.58 -12.71
C ARG A 239 14.75 2.21 -12.72
N ARG A 240 15.16 1.33 -11.82
CA ARG A 240 14.33 0.16 -11.48
C ARG A 240 12.99 0.63 -10.94
N ARG A 241 11.94 -0.12 -11.21
CA ARG A 241 10.59 0.14 -10.66
C ARG A 241 10.63 0.22 -9.14
N VAL A 242 11.19 -0.79 -8.50
CA VAL A 242 11.53 -0.78 -7.07
C VAL A 242 13.03 -0.57 -6.95
N PRO A 243 13.50 0.65 -6.64
CA PRO A 243 14.93 0.93 -6.61
C PRO A 243 15.60 0.32 -5.38
N ALA A 244 16.79 -0.22 -5.57
CA ALA A 244 17.66 -0.59 -4.46
C ALA A 244 18.36 0.66 -3.93
N MET A 245 17.84 1.25 -2.86
CA MET A 245 18.45 2.42 -2.22
C MET A 245 19.74 2.05 -1.47
N MET A 246 19.85 0.79 -1.01
CA MET A 246 21.07 0.21 -0.46
C MET A 246 21.82 -0.57 -1.55
N ASP A 247 22.44 0.13 -2.48
CA ASP A 247 23.35 -0.47 -3.47
C ASP A 247 24.78 0.03 -3.20
N LEU A 248 25.66 -0.86 -2.77
CA LEU A 248 27.06 -0.54 -2.46
C LEU A 248 27.87 -0.05 -3.68
N ARG A 249 27.40 -0.34 -4.90
CA ARG A 249 28.03 0.13 -6.14
C ARG A 249 27.54 1.52 -6.53
N HIS A 250 26.36 1.90 -6.07
CA HIS A 250 25.73 3.20 -6.32
C HIS A 250 25.11 3.71 -5.01
N PRO A 251 25.93 4.05 -4.01
CA PRO A 251 25.42 4.37 -2.68
C PRO A 251 24.63 5.68 -2.69
N ILE A 252 23.44 5.63 -2.10
CA ILE A 252 22.62 6.80 -1.79
C ILE A 252 22.62 6.97 -0.27
N LEU A 253 22.82 8.19 0.18
CA LEU A 253 22.79 8.53 1.59
C LEU A 253 21.34 8.66 2.05
N LEU A 254 20.89 7.73 2.90
CA LEU A 254 19.53 7.69 3.43
C LEU A 254 19.52 7.94 4.95
N GLY A 255 18.84 9.00 5.38
CA GLY A 255 18.54 9.26 6.78
C GLY A 255 19.75 9.49 7.69
N PRO A 256 20.75 10.31 7.29
CA PRO A 256 21.80 10.76 8.20
C PRO A 256 21.22 11.73 9.23
N VAL A 257 22.03 12.08 10.23
CA VAL A 257 21.71 13.21 11.11
C VAL A 257 21.85 14.50 10.31
N GLU A 258 20.80 15.30 10.29
CA GLU A 258 20.78 16.60 9.64
C GLU A 258 21.02 17.73 10.62
N ASN A 259 21.72 18.78 10.17
CA ASN A 259 21.74 20.04 10.87
C ASN A 259 20.41 20.77 10.65
N GLN A 260 20.05 21.64 11.59
CA GLN A 260 18.77 22.35 11.59
C GLN A 260 18.52 23.16 10.31
N GLU A 261 19.56 23.78 9.74
CA GLU A 261 19.47 24.55 8.50
C GLU A 261 19.08 23.73 7.26
N HIS A 262 19.29 22.41 7.30
CA HIS A 262 18.95 21.51 6.20
C HIS A 262 17.59 20.83 6.39
N HIS A 263 17.12 20.67 7.63
CA HIS A 263 15.90 19.93 7.96
C HIS A 263 14.67 20.49 7.22
N MET A 264 14.42 21.80 7.30
CA MET A 264 13.25 22.40 6.63
C MET A 264 13.34 22.34 5.10
N ASN A 265 14.54 22.36 4.53
CA ASN A 265 14.73 22.15 3.10
C ASN A 265 14.33 20.73 2.70
N GLY A 266 14.68 19.72 3.50
CA GLY A 266 14.27 18.31 3.31
C GLY A 266 12.74 18.15 3.39
N VAL A 267 12.11 18.76 4.39
CA VAL A 267 10.64 18.76 4.54
C VAL A 267 9.95 19.40 3.33
N ALA A 268 10.42 20.57 2.89
CA ALA A 268 9.87 21.26 1.73
C ALA A 268 10.07 20.46 0.44
N ALA A 269 11.24 19.86 0.23
CA ALA A 269 11.53 19.00 -0.90
C ALA A 269 10.61 17.78 -0.89
N ARG A 270 10.43 17.10 0.25
CA ARG A 270 9.51 15.95 0.38
C ARG A 270 8.09 16.34 -0.01
N ARG A 271 7.56 17.42 0.53
CA ARG A 271 6.21 17.91 0.24
C ARG A 271 6.02 18.25 -1.24
N ASN A 272 6.92 19.08 -1.80
CA ASN A 272 6.71 19.72 -3.09
C ASN A 272 7.18 18.86 -4.29
N GLN A 273 8.10 17.92 -4.07
CA GLN A 273 8.73 17.15 -5.15
C GLN A 273 8.35 15.67 -5.13
N TRP A 274 7.94 15.13 -3.99
CA TRP A 274 7.67 13.71 -3.82
C TRP A 274 6.19 13.42 -3.53
N ASN A 275 5.53 14.25 -2.70
CA ASN A 275 4.14 14.01 -2.33
C ASN A 275 3.14 14.63 -3.32
N GLU A 276 3.49 15.76 -3.91
CA GLU A 276 2.61 16.49 -4.83
C GLU A 276 2.08 15.61 -5.98
N PRO A 277 2.88 14.76 -6.66
CA PRO A 277 2.38 13.94 -7.77
C PRO A 277 1.56 12.71 -7.35
N ILE A 278 1.46 12.37 -6.06
CA ILE A 278 0.80 11.12 -5.59
C ILE A 278 -0.66 11.05 -6.04
N LEU A 279 -1.39 12.16 -5.94
CA LEU A 279 -2.80 12.21 -6.33
C LEU A 279 -3.00 11.88 -7.81
N ALA A 280 -2.20 12.47 -8.69
CA ALA A 280 -2.25 12.20 -10.12
C ALA A 280 -1.90 10.74 -10.45
N PHE A 281 -0.91 10.16 -9.76
CA PHE A 281 -0.58 8.74 -9.91
C PHE A 281 -1.72 7.83 -9.45
N LEU A 282 -2.43 8.21 -8.39
CA LEU A 282 -3.56 7.44 -7.87
C LEU A 282 -4.76 7.49 -8.83
N GLU A 283 -5.10 8.66 -9.36
CA GLU A 283 -6.18 8.82 -10.33
C GLU A 283 -5.90 8.03 -11.62
N GLU A 284 -4.66 8.07 -12.11
CA GLU A 284 -4.26 7.31 -13.29
C GLU A 284 -4.28 5.79 -13.01
N ALA A 285 -3.83 5.35 -11.84
CA ALA A 285 -3.88 3.96 -11.45
C ALA A 285 -5.33 3.45 -11.31
N TYR A 286 -6.24 4.25 -10.77
CA TYR A 286 -7.67 3.93 -10.72
C TYR A 286 -8.27 3.79 -12.12
N ARG A 287 -7.95 4.72 -13.03
CA ARG A 287 -8.40 4.67 -14.42
C ARG A 287 -7.95 3.39 -15.12
N GLU A 288 -6.64 3.11 -15.09
CA GLU A 288 -6.03 1.93 -15.72
C GLU A 288 -6.59 0.63 -15.13
N PHE A 289 -6.69 0.54 -13.79
CA PHE A 289 -7.24 -0.63 -13.14
C PHE A 289 -8.70 -0.88 -13.53
N GLY A 290 -9.49 0.19 -13.60
CA GLY A 290 -10.89 0.15 -14.06
C GLY A 290 -11.04 -0.29 -15.50
N GLU A 291 -10.16 0.13 -16.40
CA GLU A 291 -10.14 -0.30 -17.81
C GLU A 291 -9.82 -1.80 -17.95
N LEU A 292 -8.86 -2.29 -17.17
CA LEU A 292 -8.44 -3.68 -17.21
C LEU A 292 -9.45 -4.64 -16.57
N THR A 293 -10.12 -4.23 -15.48
CA THR A 293 -10.91 -5.13 -14.65
C THR A 293 -12.42 -4.89 -14.68
N GLY A 294 -12.85 -3.73 -15.20
CA GLY A 294 -14.23 -3.25 -15.08
C GLY A 294 -14.61 -2.75 -13.67
N ARG A 295 -13.73 -2.90 -12.67
CA ARG A 295 -13.95 -2.42 -11.30
C ARG A 295 -13.38 -1.01 -11.15
N ARG A 296 -14.26 -0.04 -11.03
CA ARG A 296 -13.91 1.39 -10.95
C ARG A 296 -13.83 1.83 -9.50
N HIS A 297 -12.75 2.52 -9.18
CA HIS A 297 -12.51 3.14 -7.89
C HIS A 297 -12.32 4.65 -8.07
N HIS A 298 -12.64 5.41 -7.04
CA HIS A 298 -12.55 6.87 -7.01
C HIS A 298 -11.92 7.30 -5.69
N LEU A 299 -11.43 8.54 -5.64
CA LEU A 299 -10.89 9.14 -4.41
C LEU A 299 -11.93 9.16 -3.30
N LEU A 300 -13.18 9.43 -3.65
CA LEU A 300 -14.34 9.43 -2.75
C LEU A 300 -15.48 8.68 -3.43
N ASP A 301 -16.09 7.74 -2.71
CA ASP A 301 -17.35 7.12 -3.13
C ASP A 301 -18.51 8.03 -2.70
N CYS A 302 -19.14 8.70 -3.66
CA CYS A 302 -20.28 9.57 -3.44
C CYS A 302 -21.60 8.79 -3.59
N HIS A 303 -22.48 8.88 -2.60
CA HIS A 303 -23.82 8.29 -2.62
C HIS A 303 -24.85 9.29 -2.15
N ARG A 304 -25.83 9.61 -3.01
CA ARG A 304 -26.93 10.57 -2.70
C ARG A 304 -26.41 11.92 -2.20
N THR A 305 -25.47 12.50 -2.96
CA THR A 305 -24.84 13.79 -2.62
C THR A 305 -25.37 14.94 -3.47
N ASP A 306 -26.39 14.71 -4.32
CA ASP A 306 -26.90 15.71 -5.28
C ASP A 306 -27.56 16.90 -4.58
N ASP A 307 -28.04 16.72 -3.36
CA ASP A 307 -28.72 17.70 -2.51
C ASP A 307 -28.09 17.83 -1.10
N ALA A 308 -26.87 17.34 -0.94
CA ALA A 308 -26.13 17.47 0.32
C ALA A 308 -25.56 18.89 0.47
N GLU A 309 -25.76 19.51 1.67
CA GLU A 309 -25.21 20.80 2.07
C GLU A 309 -23.79 20.66 2.65
#